data_ff39b55e4ba199a069e560e96f56210b
#
_entry.id   ff39b55e4ba199a069e560e96f56210b
#
_cell.length_a   1.000
_cell.length_b   1.000
_cell.length_c   1.000
_cell.angle_alpha   90.00
_cell.angle_beta   90.00
_cell.angle_gamma   90.00
#
_symmetry.space_group_name_H-M   'P 1'
#
loop_
_entity.id
_entity.type
_entity.pdbx_description
1 polymer ?
#
loop_
_entity_poly.entity_id
_entity_poly.type
_entity_poly.pdbx_seq_one_letter_code
_entity_poly.pdbx_strand_id
1 'polypeptide(L)'
;MSIHVVIGYGPAGAATARLLAGQGHSVRVVTRSGRRPEPGIEHVAADAADSARLTGIARGAVAIHGCAAPPYHRWAAQWPQLAASMGAAAEATGAVLVVLGNLYGYGPVDRPMTEDLPLAATGPKGRARAAVWEQVRTLHEEGRIRAVEVRASDFFGPGVTDGGHLASRVVPRLLRGRSVSVLGDPDAPHSWTYLPDVAAALVEAAGAEQAWGRAWHVPTAPAQSARQMVGRLAAEAGTGPVAVRRTPPAVLGAASLFSPLIRELREIRYQFDRPFVVDSSAYESAFAVHATPLDEQIRATVAWWREHGAP
;
A
#
# COMPACT_ATOMS: atom_id res chain seq x y z
N MET A 1 -16.83 6.98 -19.54
CA MET A 1 -15.36 6.82 -19.77
C MET A 1 -14.70 8.09 -19.29
N SER A 2 -13.81 8.02 -18.31
CA SER A 2 -13.07 9.17 -17.75
C SER A 2 -11.57 8.86 -17.75
N ILE A 3 -10.73 9.90 -17.59
CA ILE A 3 -9.28 9.76 -17.55
C ILE A 3 -8.85 9.73 -16.08
N HIS A 4 -8.03 8.76 -15.71
CA HIS A 4 -7.39 8.66 -14.41
C HIS A 4 -5.87 8.67 -14.57
N VAL A 5 -5.16 9.31 -13.65
CA VAL A 5 -3.70 9.27 -13.58
C VAL A 5 -3.28 8.45 -12.37
N VAL A 6 -2.43 7.46 -12.58
CA VAL A 6 -1.85 6.63 -11.50
C VAL A 6 -0.36 6.90 -11.43
N ILE A 7 0.11 7.44 -10.32
CA ILE A 7 1.52 7.73 -10.08
C ILE A 7 2.17 6.53 -9.40
N GLY A 8 3.11 5.89 -10.09
CA GLY A 8 3.75 4.65 -9.67
C GLY A 8 3.05 3.39 -10.18
N TYR A 9 3.84 2.35 -10.47
CA TYR A 9 3.37 1.05 -10.96
C TYR A 9 3.98 -0.09 -10.13
N GLY A 10 4.06 0.11 -8.82
CA GLY A 10 4.24 -0.94 -7.83
C GLY A 10 2.95 -1.76 -7.67
N PRO A 11 2.89 -2.72 -6.74
CA PRO A 11 1.72 -3.58 -6.57
C PRO A 11 0.39 -2.81 -6.54
N ALA A 12 0.26 -1.81 -5.68
CA ALA A 12 -0.98 -1.06 -5.55
C ALA A 12 -1.32 -0.24 -6.80
N GLY A 13 -0.34 0.48 -7.37
CA GLY A 13 -0.59 1.26 -8.59
C GLY A 13 -0.96 0.40 -9.79
N ALA A 14 -0.34 -0.78 -9.93
CA ALA A 14 -0.68 -1.73 -10.98
C ALA A 14 -2.09 -2.30 -10.79
N ALA A 15 -2.47 -2.67 -9.56
CA ALA A 15 -3.81 -3.16 -9.26
C ALA A 15 -4.87 -2.09 -9.53
N THR A 16 -4.63 -0.84 -9.07
CA THR A 16 -5.53 0.30 -9.30
C THR A 16 -5.67 0.61 -10.80
N ALA A 17 -4.57 0.64 -11.54
CA ALA A 17 -4.61 0.94 -12.98
C ALA A 17 -5.39 -0.12 -13.76
N ARG A 18 -5.18 -1.41 -13.45
CA ARG A 18 -5.90 -2.52 -14.11
C ARG A 18 -7.38 -2.53 -13.74
N LEU A 19 -7.73 -2.23 -12.49
CA LEU A 19 -9.12 -2.13 -12.07
C LEU A 19 -9.85 -1.02 -12.84
N LEU A 20 -9.26 0.17 -12.92
CA LEU A 20 -9.81 1.30 -13.68
C LEU A 20 -9.97 0.98 -15.17
N ALA A 21 -8.94 0.38 -15.79
CA ALA A 21 -9.00 -0.03 -17.19
C ALA A 21 -10.06 -1.09 -17.42
N GLY A 22 -10.20 -2.07 -16.52
CA GLY A 22 -11.27 -3.09 -16.54
C GLY A 22 -12.68 -2.52 -16.41
N GLN A 23 -12.83 -1.36 -15.76
CA GLN A 23 -14.08 -0.61 -15.67
C GLN A 23 -14.32 0.31 -16.89
N GLY A 24 -13.47 0.25 -17.91
CA GLY A 24 -13.61 1.04 -19.14
C GLY A 24 -13.12 2.48 -19.06
N HIS A 25 -12.32 2.82 -18.05
CA HIS A 25 -11.66 4.13 -17.97
C HIS A 25 -10.36 4.16 -18.75
N SER A 26 -9.93 5.35 -19.19
CA SER A 26 -8.59 5.59 -19.72
C SER A 26 -7.61 5.86 -18.58
N VAL A 27 -6.51 5.12 -18.53
CA VAL A 27 -5.55 5.24 -17.44
C VAL A 27 -4.19 5.69 -17.97
N ARG A 28 -3.64 6.77 -17.42
CA ARG A 28 -2.24 7.20 -17.64
C ARG A 28 -1.42 6.84 -16.41
N VAL A 29 -0.45 5.94 -16.58
CA VAL A 29 0.46 5.53 -15.50
C VAL A 29 1.77 6.28 -15.61
N VAL A 30 2.15 7.00 -14.57
CA VAL A 30 3.40 7.78 -14.51
C VAL A 30 4.45 7.00 -13.76
N THR A 31 5.55 6.68 -14.45
CA THR A 31 6.75 6.07 -13.86
C THR A 31 8.01 6.68 -14.46
N ARG A 32 9.13 6.64 -13.74
CA ARG A 32 10.40 7.23 -14.20
C ARG A 32 10.92 6.62 -15.49
N SER A 33 10.75 5.34 -15.70
CA SER A 33 11.29 4.61 -16.86
C SER A 33 10.27 4.33 -17.95
N GLY A 34 8.98 4.59 -17.71
CA GLY A 34 7.91 4.10 -18.58
C GLY A 34 7.82 2.56 -18.55
N ARG A 35 6.87 2.02 -19.29
CA ARG A 35 6.69 0.58 -19.56
C ARG A 35 6.04 0.39 -20.92
N ARG A 36 5.95 -0.86 -21.40
CA ARG A 36 5.16 -1.17 -22.59
C ARG A 36 3.67 -0.92 -22.28
N PRO A 37 2.90 -0.38 -23.23
CA PRO A 37 1.46 -0.20 -23.09
C PRO A 37 0.75 -1.53 -22.77
N GLU A 38 -0.28 -1.42 -21.92
CA GLU A 38 -1.24 -2.49 -21.65
C GLU A 38 -2.63 -2.04 -22.14
N PRO A 39 -3.57 -2.94 -22.45
CA PRO A 39 -4.91 -2.55 -22.89
C PRO A 39 -5.57 -1.57 -21.89
N GLY A 40 -6.00 -0.41 -22.38
CA GLY A 40 -6.60 0.65 -21.55
C GLY A 40 -5.64 1.44 -20.66
N ILE A 41 -4.33 1.14 -20.69
CA ILE A 41 -3.30 1.76 -19.85
C ILE A 41 -2.18 2.35 -20.72
N GLU A 42 -2.01 3.67 -20.66
CA GLU A 42 -0.87 4.38 -21.24
C GLU A 42 0.22 4.55 -20.18
N HIS A 43 1.44 4.11 -20.49
CA HIS A 43 2.60 4.29 -19.62
C HIS A 43 3.42 5.51 -20.05
N VAL A 44 3.48 6.52 -19.18
CA VAL A 44 4.19 7.79 -19.44
C VAL A 44 5.47 7.82 -18.61
N ALA A 45 6.61 7.98 -19.29
CA ALA A 45 7.89 8.18 -18.61
C ALA A 45 8.01 9.63 -18.13
N ALA A 46 8.01 9.84 -16.82
CA ALA A 46 8.19 11.14 -16.18
C ALA A 46 8.61 11.01 -14.72
N ASP A 47 9.31 12.01 -14.20
CA ASP A 47 9.47 12.19 -12.77
C ASP A 47 8.22 12.86 -12.21
N ALA A 48 7.51 12.17 -11.33
CA ALA A 48 6.30 12.70 -10.70
C ALA A 48 6.59 13.88 -9.74
N ALA A 49 7.84 14.12 -9.39
CA ALA A 49 8.26 15.30 -8.63
C ALA A 49 8.39 16.57 -9.52
N ASP A 50 8.39 16.44 -10.86
CA ASP A 50 8.27 17.54 -11.80
C ASP A 50 6.81 17.97 -11.92
N SER A 51 6.46 19.04 -11.19
CA SER A 51 5.09 19.55 -11.09
C SER A 51 4.52 19.98 -12.44
N ALA A 52 5.31 20.65 -13.29
CA ALA A 52 4.85 21.12 -14.61
C ALA A 52 4.55 19.93 -15.53
N ARG A 53 5.43 18.95 -15.53
CA ARG A 53 5.26 17.72 -16.32
C ARG A 53 4.07 16.90 -15.85
N LEU A 54 3.92 16.72 -14.53
CA LEU A 54 2.80 15.98 -13.94
C LEU A 54 1.46 16.67 -14.23
N THR A 55 1.39 17.99 -14.10
CA THR A 55 0.21 18.80 -14.45
C THR A 55 -0.17 18.60 -15.92
N GLY A 56 0.81 18.62 -16.83
CA GLY A 56 0.58 18.37 -18.25
C GLY A 56 -0.03 16.99 -18.52
N ILE A 57 0.48 15.96 -17.83
CA ILE A 57 -0.03 14.57 -17.93
C ILE A 57 -1.43 14.44 -17.33
N ALA A 58 -1.73 15.18 -16.26
CA ALA A 58 -3.01 15.12 -15.56
C ALA A 58 -4.13 15.93 -16.22
N ARG A 59 -3.88 16.65 -17.30
CA ARG A 59 -4.93 17.40 -18.02
C ARG A 59 -6.10 16.50 -18.43
N GLY A 60 -7.31 16.94 -18.05
CA GLY A 60 -8.57 16.23 -18.31
C GLY A 60 -8.80 15.00 -17.44
N ALA A 61 -7.91 14.71 -16.49
CA ALA A 61 -8.13 13.63 -15.53
C ALA A 61 -9.20 14.03 -14.50
N VAL A 62 -10.04 13.06 -14.11
CA VAL A 62 -11.00 13.23 -13.01
C VAL A 62 -10.36 12.93 -11.66
N ALA A 63 -9.31 12.09 -11.63
CA ALA A 63 -8.58 11.75 -10.41
C ALA A 63 -7.10 11.45 -10.67
N ILE A 64 -6.28 11.72 -9.64
CA ILE A 64 -4.85 11.41 -9.56
C ILE A 64 -4.67 10.47 -8.37
N HIS A 65 -4.20 9.23 -8.62
CA HIS A 65 -3.93 8.22 -7.59
C HIS A 65 -2.44 8.19 -7.28
N GLY A 66 -2.05 8.71 -6.13
CA GLY A 66 -0.66 8.76 -5.65
C GLY A 66 -0.23 7.43 -5.03
N CYS A 67 0.15 6.45 -5.86
CA CYS A 67 0.59 5.11 -5.44
C CYS A 67 2.12 4.94 -5.44
N ALA A 68 2.88 5.97 -5.83
CA ALA A 68 4.34 5.93 -5.78
C ALA A 68 4.86 6.20 -4.38
N ALA A 69 5.98 5.58 -4.04
CA ALA A 69 6.76 5.94 -2.87
C ALA A 69 8.25 6.05 -3.24
N PRO A 70 8.96 7.05 -2.72
CA PRO A 70 10.43 7.10 -2.82
C PRO A 70 11.06 5.88 -2.12
N PRO A 71 12.34 5.55 -2.40
CA PRO A 71 13.08 4.58 -1.60
C PRO A 71 13.11 4.98 -0.13
N TYR A 72 12.98 4.03 0.80
CA TYR A 72 12.85 4.28 2.25
C TYR A 72 13.89 5.28 2.81
N HIS A 73 15.15 5.13 2.42
CA HIS A 73 16.25 6.00 2.88
C HIS A 73 16.18 7.44 2.33
N ARG A 74 15.26 7.72 1.40
CA ARG A 74 15.05 9.05 0.80
C ARG A 74 13.71 9.69 1.19
N TRP A 75 12.93 9.05 2.05
CA TRP A 75 11.59 9.52 2.38
C TRP A 75 11.56 10.97 2.88
N ALA A 76 12.38 11.31 3.86
CA ALA A 76 12.41 12.65 4.42
C ALA A 76 12.73 13.74 3.38
N ALA A 77 13.58 13.42 2.38
CA ALA A 77 13.99 14.37 1.35
C ALA A 77 13.02 14.43 0.15
N GLN A 78 12.44 13.30 -0.25
CA GLN A 78 11.71 13.23 -1.53
C GLN A 78 10.18 13.30 -1.37
N TRP A 79 9.62 12.91 -0.23
CA TRP A 79 8.18 12.98 -0.02
C TRP A 79 7.61 14.40 -0.10
N PRO A 80 8.22 15.45 0.50
CA PRO A 80 7.66 16.79 0.43
C PRO A 80 7.49 17.30 -1.00
N GLN A 81 8.49 17.08 -1.86
CA GLN A 81 8.44 17.51 -3.25
C GLN A 81 7.41 16.71 -4.06
N LEU A 82 7.33 15.39 -3.85
CA LEU A 82 6.34 14.55 -4.53
C LEU A 82 4.91 14.95 -4.12
N ALA A 83 4.66 15.18 -2.84
CA ALA A 83 3.36 15.62 -2.35
C ALA A 83 2.98 16.99 -2.91
N ALA A 84 3.93 17.95 -2.93
CA ALA A 84 3.72 19.27 -3.51
C ALA A 84 3.38 19.19 -5.01
N SER A 85 4.09 18.34 -5.77
CA SER A 85 3.83 18.15 -7.20
C SER A 85 2.44 17.55 -7.45
N MET A 86 2.04 16.56 -6.67
CA MET A 86 0.69 15.96 -6.76
C MET A 86 -0.41 16.98 -6.42
N GLY A 87 -0.21 17.77 -5.36
CA GLY A 87 -1.13 18.84 -4.97
C GLY A 87 -1.29 19.90 -6.06
N ALA A 88 -0.17 20.38 -6.61
CA ALA A 88 -0.18 21.38 -7.69
C ALA A 88 -0.86 20.85 -8.97
N ALA A 89 -0.65 19.59 -9.32
CA ALA A 89 -1.32 18.98 -10.46
C ALA A 89 -2.83 18.83 -10.22
N ALA A 90 -3.26 18.46 -9.00
CA ALA A 90 -4.66 18.39 -8.63
C ALA A 90 -5.32 19.79 -8.66
N GLU A 91 -4.66 20.78 -8.11
CA GLU A 91 -5.14 22.19 -8.11
C GLU A 91 -5.32 22.73 -9.53
N ALA A 92 -4.31 22.55 -10.38
CA ALA A 92 -4.33 23.06 -11.75
C ALA A 92 -5.35 22.36 -12.67
N THR A 93 -5.72 21.11 -12.38
CA THR A 93 -6.61 20.31 -13.23
C THR A 93 -8.01 20.12 -12.67
N GLY A 94 -8.21 20.41 -11.37
CA GLY A 94 -9.45 20.12 -10.66
C GLY A 94 -9.67 18.62 -10.40
N ALA A 95 -8.67 17.76 -10.65
CA ALA A 95 -8.77 16.34 -10.38
C ALA A 95 -8.79 16.05 -8.87
N VAL A 96 -9.51 15.02 -8.45
CA VAL A 96 -9.44 14.53 -7.06
C VAL A 96 -8.09 13.89 -6.80
N LEU A 97 -7.41 14.28 -5.72
CA LEU A 97 -6.15 13.64 -5.31
C LEU A 97 -6.42 12.54 -4.28
N VAL A 98 -6.16 11.30 -4.67
CA VAL A 98 -6.22 10.12 -3.79
C VAL A 98 -4.81 9.70 -3.42
N VAL A 99 -4.43 9.81 -2.17
CA VAL A 99 -3.10 9.44 -1.69
C VAL A 99 -3.15 8.05 -1.06
N LEU A 100 -2.36 7.12 -1.57
CA LEU A 100 -2.13 5.86 -0.87
C LEU A 100 -1.26 6.09 0.36
N GLY A 101 -1.85 5.91 1.52
CA GLY A 101 -1.24 6.02 2.83
C GLY A 101 -0.79 4.69 3.40
N ASN A 102 -0.16 4.77 4.56
CA ASN A 102 0.14 3.64 5.43
C ASN A 102 -0.08 4.04 6.90
N LEU A 103 0.21 3.13 7.81
CA LEU A 103 -0.07 3.31 9.24
C LEU A 103 1.12 3.86 10.04
N TYR A 104 2.25 4.16 9.39
CA TYR A 104 3.47 4.58 10.10
C TYR A 104 3.31 5.91 10.82
N GLY A 105 2.41 6.78 10.34
CA GLY A 105 2.13 8.07 10.97
C GLY A 105 1.58 7.96 12.39
N TYR A 106 0.89 6.89 12.72
CA TYR A 106 0.41 6.64 14.08
C TYR A 106 1.55 6.35 15.07
N GLY A 107 2.64 5.75 14.58
CA GLY A 107 3.70 5.23 15.44
C GLY A 107 3.27 3.95 16.16
N PRO A 108 3.98 3.59 17.24
CA PRO A 108 3.62 2.44 18.04
C PRO A 108 2.39 2.74 18.93
N VAL A 109 1.33 1.98 18.73
CA VAL A 109 0.10 2.01 19.53
C VAL A 109 -0.17 0.64 20.15
N ASP A 110 -0.97 0.58 21.22
CA ASP A 110 -1.30 -0.62 22.00
C ASP A 110 -2.77 -1.07 21.86
N ARG A 111 -3.48 -0.48 20.90
CA ARG A 111 -4.89 -0.74 20.58
C ARG A 111 -5.08 -0.81 19.05
N PRO A 112 -6.22 -1.32 18.56
CA PRO A 112 -6.53 -1.22 17.14
C PRO A 112 -6.46 0.22 16.64
N MET A 113 -5.85 0.42 15.47
CA MET A 113 -5.71 1.73 14.85
C MET A 113 -7.00 2.11 14.15
N THR A 114 -7.57 3.24 14.56
CA THR A 114 -8.70 3.91 13.92
C THR A 114 -8.23 5.19 13.23
N GLU A 115 -9.00 5.74 12.31
CA GLU A 115 -8.63 6.92 11.53
C GLU A 115 -8.52 8.21 12.36
N ASP A 116 -9.19 8.27 13.51
CA ASP A 116 -9.20 9.40 14.44
C ASP A 116 -7.98 9.43 15.38
N LEU A 117 -7.16 8.38 15.40
CA LEU A 117 -5.93 8.38 16.17
C LEU A 117 -4.97 9.48 15.68
N PRO A 118 -4.28 10.17 16.61
CA PRO A 118 -3.32 11.19 16.24
C PRO A 118 -2.12 10.58 15.51
N LEU A 119 -1.60 11.30 14.53
CA LEU A 119 -0.36 10.94 13.83
C LEU A 119 0.85 11.30 14.69
N ALA A 120 1.10 10.51 15.74
CA ALA A 120 2.04 10.79 16.81
C ALA A 120 3.42 10.10 16.63
N ALA A 121 3.73 9.61 15.44
CA ALA A 121 5.00 8.95 15.17
C ALA A 121 6.21 9.86 15.42
N THR A 122 7.18 9.37 16.18
CA THR A 122 8.44 10.07 16.48
C THR A 122 9.58 9.73 15.52
N GLY A 123 9.48 8.62 14.79
CA GLY A 123 10.45 8.19 13.81
C GLY A 123 10.38 8.98 12.49
N PRO A 124 11.50 9.10 11.74
CA PRO A 124 11.54 9.88 10.50
C PRO A 124 10.55 9.41 9.43
N LYS A 125 10.28 8.09 9.32
CA LYS A 125 9.33 7.56 8.32
C LYS A 125 7.88 7.89 8.68
N GLY A 126 7.52 7.71 9.94
CA GLY A 126 6.18 8.06 10.40
C GLY A 126 5.92 9.56 10.28
N ARG A 127 6.89 10.41 10.68
CA ARG A 127 6.79 11.85 10.48
C ARG A 127 6.67 12.24 9.01
N ALA A 128 7.44 11.60 8.11
CA ALA A 128 7.36 11.89 6.68
C ALA A 128 5.95 11.57 6.13
N ARG A 129 5.34 10.45 6.54
CA ARG A 129 3.99 10.09 6.11
C ARG A 129 2.92 11.00 6.71
N ALA A 130 3.05 11.35 7.98
CA ALA A 130 2.16 12.32 8.61
C ALA A 130 2.21 13.69 7.89
N ALA A 131 3.41 14.17 7.57
CA ALA A 131 3.60 15.44 6.86
C ALA A 131 3.01 15.44 5.44
N VAL A 132 3.06 14.31 4.71
CA VAL A 132 2.42 14.18 3.39
C VAL A 132 0.92 14.40 3.51
N TRP A 133 0.28 13.70 4.45
CA TRP A 133 -1.16 13.86 4.64
C TRP A 133 -1.52 15.26 5.13
N GLU A 134 -0.80 15.80 6.08
CA GLU A 134 -1.01 17.16 6.58
C GLU A 134 -0.96 18.20 5.46
N GLN A 135 0.06 18.14 4.60
CA GLN A 135 0.21 19.03 3.45
C GLN A 135 -0.98 18.91 2.47
N VAL A 136 -1.41 17.70 2.16
CA VAL A 136 -2.53 17.45 1.24
C VAL A 136 -3.86 17.86 1.87
N ARG A 137 -4.06 17.58 3.16
CA ARG A 137 -5.25 17.97 3.91
C ARG A 137 -5.39 19.48 4.00
N THR A 138 -4.31 20.21 4.27
CA THR A 138 -4.31 21.68 4.29
C THR A 138 -4.79 22.25 2.96
N LEU A 139 -4.31 21.75 1.84
CA LEU A 139 -4.79 22.20 0.50
C LEU A 139 -6.28 21.93 0.30
N HIS A 140 -6.79 20.82 0.85
CA HIS A 140 -8.21 20.51 0.81
C HIS A 140 -9.03 21.46 1.69
N GLU A 141 -8.59 21.71 2.93
CA GLU A 141 -9.24 22.61 3.89
C GLU A 141 -9.26 24.08 3.38
N GLU A 142 -8.24 24.47 2.63
CA GLU A 142 -8.19 25.76 1.93
C GLU A 142 -9.12 25.83 0.69
N GLY A 143 -9.79 24.74 0.34
CA GLY A 143 -10.67 24.66 -0.84
C GLY A 143 -9.94 24.64 -2.18
N ARG A 144 -8.63 24.45 -2.20
CA ARG A 144 -7.78 24.47 -3.41
C ARG A 144 -7.84 23.15 -4.17
N ILE A 145 -7.98 22.03 -3.48
CA ILE A 145 -8.10 20.71 -4.07
C ILE A 145 -9.21 19.89 -3.39
N ARG A 146 -9.64 18.81 -4.05
CA ARG A 146 -10.40 17.74 -3.42
C ARG A 146 -9.43 16.58 -3.16
N ALA A 147 -9.29 16.13 -1.93
CA ALA A 147 -8.31 15.13 -1.59
C ALA A 147 -8.79 14.13 -0.54
N VAL A 148 -8.23 12.93 -0.59
CA VAL A 148 -8.49 11.84 0.37
C VAL A 148 -7.22 11.01 0.55
N GLU A 149 -6.97 10.51 1.76
CA GLU A 149 -5.93 9.50 2.01
C GLU A 149 -6.56 8.14 2.28
N VAL A 150 -6.06 7.10 1.62
CA VAL A 150 -6.47 5.71 1.85
C VAL A 150 -5.28 4.96 2.44
N ARG A 151 -5.38 4.56 3.71
CA ARG A 151 -4.30 3.93 4.49
C ARG A 151 -4.45 2.43 4.51
N ALA A 152 -3.36 1.73 4.20
CA ALA A 152 -3.28 0.27 4.24
C ALA A 152 -2.17 -0.20 5.18
N SER A 153 -2.35 -1.38 5.76
CA SER A 153 -1.30 -2.15 6.43
C SER A 153 -0.43 -2.88 5.39
N ASP A 154 0.33 -3.88 5.81
CA ASP A 154 1.16 -4.68 4.91
C ASP A 154 0.32 -5.36 3.83
N PHE A 155 0.72 -5.16 2.58
CA PHE A 155 0.01 -5.73 1.45
C PHE A 155 0.14 -7.26 1.41
N PHE A 156 -0.98 -7.89 1.11
CA PHE A 156 -1.12 -9.31 0.91
C PHE A 156 -1.97 -9.57 -0.35
N GLY A 157 -1.72 -10.67 -1.06
CA GLY A 157 -2.56 -11.04 -2.19
C GLY A 157 -1.83 -11.18 -3.52
N PRO A 158 -2.57 -11.40 -4.62
CA PRO A 158 -2.05 -11.48 -5.98
C PRO A 158 -1.26 -10.23 -6.37
N GLY A 159 -0.11 -10.40 -7.03
CA GLY A 159 0.72 -9.29 -7.48
C GLY A 159 1.63 -8.67 -6.42
N VAL A 160 1.51 -9.05 -5.15
CA VAL A 160 2.45 -8.64 -4.09
C VAL A 160 3.68 -9.51 -4.16
N THR A 161 4.77 -8.97 -4.71
CA THR A 161 6.06 -9.67 -4.85
C THR A 161 7.10 -9.11 -3.91
N ASP A 162 7.70 -7.98 -4.24
CA ASP A 162 8.70 -7.32 -3.43
C ASP A 162 8.06 -6.31 -2.46
N GLY A 163 8.63 -6.19 -1.27
CA GLY A 163 8.13 -5.28 -0.24
C GLY A 163 7.00 -5.82 0.63
N GLY A 164 6.36 -6.95 0.27
CA GLY A 164 5.38 -7.62 1.12
C GLY A 164 6.06 -8.54 2.13
N HIS A 165 5.61 -8.51 3.39
CA HIS A 165 6.17 -9.34 4.47
C HIS A 165 5.96 -10.84 4.20
N LEU A 166 4.76 -11.23 3.72
CA LEU A 166 4.39 -12.60 3.34
C LEU A 166 4.40 -12.79 1.80
N ALA A 167 5.43 -12.31 1.11
CA ALA A 167 5.51 -12.35 -0.35
C ALA A 167 6.67 -13.24 -0.84
N SER A 168 7.52 -12.73 -1.72
CA SER A 168 8.58 -13.48 -2.43
C SER A 168 9.53 -14.30 -1.54
N ARG A 169 9.69 -13.91 -0.27
CA ARG A 169 10.53 -14.64 0.69
C ARG A 169 9.81 -15.78 1.41
N VAL A 170 8.48 -15.75 1.43
CA VAL A 170 7.64 -16.68 2.19
C VAL A 170 6.90 -17.64 1.27
N VAL A 171 6.04 -17.13 0.39
CA VAL A 171 5.13 -17.99 -0.39
C VAL A 171 5.85 -18.98 -1.31
N PRO A 172 6.90 -18.63 -2.08
CA PRO A 172 7.60 -19.62 -2.92
C PRO A 172 8.27 -20.74 -2.13
N ARG A 173 8.74 -20.46 -0.91
CA ARG A 173 9.33 -21.48 -0.03
C ARG A 173 8.24 -22.39 0.54
N LEU A 174 7.13 -21.80 0.97
CA LEU A 174 5.96 -22.49 1.49
C LEU A 174 5.40 -23.47 0.43
N LEU A 175 5.25 -23.02 -0.82
CA LEU A 175 4.76 -23.85 -1.92
C LEU A 175 5.65 -25.08 -2.20
N ARG A 176 6.92 -25.05 -1.76
CA ARG A 176 7.85 -26.20 -1.80
C ARG A 176 7.90 -26.98 -0.49
N GLY A 177 6.99 -26.74 0.44
CA GLY A 177 6.99 -27.39 1.77
C GLY A 177 8.19 -27.01 2.66
N ARG A 178 8.89 -25.91 2.37
CA ARG A 178 10.09 -25.50 3.10
C ARG A 178 9.75 -24.53 4.24
N SER A 179 10.50 -24.64 5.33
CA SER A 179 10.39 -23.68 6.44
C SER A 179 10.61 -22.25 5.98
N VAL A 180 9.87 -21.30 6.59
CA VAL A 180 9.92 -19.89 6.29
C VAL A 180 10.43 -19.09 7.49
N SER A 181 11.06 -17.94 7.22
CA SER A 181 11.50 -17.01 8.26
C SER A 181 10.79 -15.67 8.05
N VAL A 182 10.23 -15.13 9.14
CA VAL A 182 9.53 -13.85 9.16
C VAL A 182 10.26 -12.85 10.06
N LEU A 183 9.98 -11.56 9.85
CA LEU A 183 10.45 -10.51 10.74
C LEU A 183 9.61 -10.49 12.01
N GLY A 184 10.23 -10.16 13.14
CA GLY A 184 9.54 -9.98 14.40
C GLY A 184 9.02 -11.27 15.02
N ASP A 185 7.96 -11.14 15.81
CA ASP A 185 7.28 -12.25 16.47
C ASP A 185 6.28 -12.91 15.50
N PRO A 186 6.45 -14.19 15.14
CA PRO A 186 5.54 -14.87 14.22
C PRO A 186 4.13 -15.08 14.80
N ASP A 187 3.94 -14.88 16.09
CA ASP A 187 2.67 -15.09 16.78
C ASP A 187 1.94 -13.79 17.11
N ALA A 188 2.57 -12.62 16.92
CA ALA A 188 1.92 -11.33 17.11
C ALA A 188 0.78 -11.12 16.10
N PRO A 189 -0.42 -10.67 16.54
CA PRO A 189 -1.51 -10.32 15.63
C PRO A 189 -1.12 -9.20 14.69
N HIS A 190 -1.38 -9.37 13.39
CA HIS A 190 -1.05 -8.40 12.36
C HIS A 190 -2.18 -8.29 11.33
N SER A 191 -2.49 -7.08 10.92
CA SER A 191 -3.45 -6.84 9.85
C SER A 191 -2.77 -6.93 8.49
N TRP A 192 -3.30 -7.80 7.62
CA TRP A 192 -2.84 -8.00 6.26
C TRP A 192 -3.86 -7.39 5.32
N THR A 193 -3.51 -6.32 4.63
CA THR A 193 -4.45 -5.65 3.73
C THR A 193 -4.38 -6.26 2.34
N TYR A 194 -5.50 -6.78 1.87
CA TYR A 194 -5.61 -7.45 0.58
C TYR A 194 -5.45 -6.45 -0.57
N LEU A 195 -4.54 -6.71 -1.49
CA LEU A 195 -4.19 -5.76 -2.54
C LEU A 195 -5.35 -5.36 -3.47
N PRO A 196 -6.24 -6.28 -3.89
CA PRO A 196 -7.44 -5.89 -4.62
C PRO A 196 -8.37 -4.97 -3.84
N ASP A 197 -8.52 -5.14 -2.51
CA ASP A 197 -9.31 -4.24 -1.67
C ASP A 197 -8.66 -2.84 -1.57
N VAL A 198 -7.30 -2.77 -1.58
CA VAL A 198 -6.59 -1.48 -1.68
C VAL A 198 -6.95 -0.77 -2.99
N ALA A 199 -6.92 -1.48 -4.11
CA ALA A 199 -7.26 -0.89 -5.41
C ALA A 199 -8.72 -0.43 -5.45
N ALA A 200 -9.64 -1.25 -4.94
CA ALA A 200 -11.07 -0.91 -4.86
C ALA A 200 -11.30 0.34 -4.00
N ALA A 201 -10.68 0.42 -2.82
CA ALA A 201 -10.81 1.57 -1.94
C ALA A 201 -10.24 2.86 -2.54
N LEU A 202 -9.12 2.78 -3.28
CA LEU A 202 -8.54 3.93 -3.98
C LEU A 202 -9.46 4.43 -5.10
N VAL A 203 -10.10 3.53 -5.83
CA VAL A 203 -11.02 3.89 -6.92
C VAL A 203 -12.32 4.45 -6.37
N GLU A 204 -12.92 3.81 -5.36
CA GLU A 204 -14.15 4.26 -4.71
C GLU A 204 -13.98 5.65 -4.09
N ALA A 205 -12.91 5.86 -3.32
CA ALA A 205 -12.63 7.14 -2.66
C ALA A 205 -12.44 8.30 -3.64
N ALA A 206 -12.01 8.03 -4.88
CA ALA A 206 -11.89 9.05 -5.92
C ALA A 206 -13.23 9.62 -6.36
N GLY A 207 -14.27 8.77 -6.44
CA GLY A 207 -15.60 9.13 -6.92
C GLY A 207 -16.60 9.54 -5.85
N ALA A 208 -16.30 9.28 -4.59
CA ALA A 208 -17.23 9.46 -3.47
C ALA A 208 -16.94 10.76 -2.69
N GLU A 209 -17.81 11.76 -2.84
CA GLU A 209 -17.61 13.07 -2.17
C GLU A 209 -17.53 12.96 -0.65
N GLN A 210 -18.27 12.02 -0.04
CA GLN A 210 -18.20 11.76 1.40
C GLN A 210 -16.83 11.22 1.86
N ALA A 211 -15.97 10.78 0.94
CA ALA A 211 -14.62 10.33 1.26
C ALA A 211 -13.64 11.47 1.46
N TRP A 212 -13.89 12.63 0.84
CA TRP A 212 -12.89 13.69 0.75
C TRP A 212 -12.68 14.44 2.06
N GLY A 213 -11.49 14.99 2.23
CA GLY A 213 -11.09 15.77 3.41
C GLY A 213 -10.61 14.95 4.59
N ARG A 214 -10.59 13.61 4.50
CA ARG A 214 -10.16 12.75 5.61
C ARG A 214 -9.33 11.54 5.16
N ALA A 215 -8.78 10.84 6.12
CA ALA A 215 -8.14 9.55 5.90
C ALA A 215 -9.14 8.42 6.15
N TRP A 216 -8.92 7.29 5.44
CA TRP A 216 -9.69 6.07 5.58
C TRP A 216 -8.77 4.85 5.65
N HIS A 217 -9.14 3.87 6.46
CA HIS A 217 -8.49 2.56 6.44
C HIS A 217 -9.14 1.66 5.38
N VAL A 218 -8.31 1.00 4.58
CA VAL A 218 -8.80 -0.01 3.63
C VAL A 218 -9.50 -1.14 4.39
N PRO A 219 -10.69 -1.59 3.95
CA PRO A 219 -11.32 -2.77 4.51
C PRO A 219 -10.32 -3.92 4.64
N THR A 220 -10.13 -4.40 5.85
CA THR A 220 -9.07 -5.37 6.16
C THR A 220 -9.64 -6.51 6.99
N ALA A 221 -9.44 -7.76 6.54
CA ALA A 221 -9.89 -8.94 7.25
C ALA A 221 -9.31 -9.00 8.69
N PRO A 222 -9.96 -9.72 9.62
CA PRO A 222 -9.50 -9.81 11.00
C PRO A 222 -8.02 -10.21 11.11
N ALA A 223 -7.29 -9.52 11.98
CA ALA A 223 -5.86 -9.70 12.16
C ALA A 223 -5.48 -11.16 12.41
N GLN A 224 -4.44 -11.62 11.76
CA GLN A 224 -3.89 -12.97 11.88
C GLN A 224 -2.39 -12.87 12.14
N SER A 225 -1.83 -13.74 12.97
CA SER A 225 -0.38 -13.81 13.08
C SER A 225 0.26 -14.34 11.79
N ALA A 226 1.55 -14.05 11.59
CA ALA A 226 2.29 -14.59 10.45
C ALA A 226 2.25 -16.13 10.41
N ARG A 227 2.28 -16.78 11.58
CA ARG A 227 2.14 -18.24 11.69
C ARG A 227 0.78 -18.72 11.23
N GLN A 228 -0.30 -18.05 11.63
CA GLN A 228 -1.66 -18.40 11.19
C GLN A 228 -1.81 -18.23 9.68
N MET A 229 -1.32 -17.11 9.11
CA MET A 229 -1.35 -16.89 7.66
C MET A 229 -0.56 -17.95 6.89
N VAL A 230 0.64 -18.29 7.33
CA VAL A 230 1.45 -19.35 6.71
C VAL A 230 0.74 -20.70 6.82
N GLY A 231 0.11 -21.00 7.95
CA GLY A 231 -0.67 -22.24 8.13
C GLY A 231 -1.84 -22.33 7.14
N ARG A 232 -2.61 -21.26 6.96
CA ARG A 232 -3.71 -21.19 5.98
C ARG A 232 -3.20 -21.33 4.54
N LEU A 233 -2.13 -20.60 4.19
CA LEU A 233 -1.49 -20.70 2.87
C LEU A 233 -0.98 -22.13 2.59
N ALA A 234 -0.38 -22.80 3.57
CA ALA A 234 0.11 -24.17 3.45
C ALA A 234 -1.03 -25.17 3.27
N ALA A 235 -2.12 -25.00 4.02
CA ALA A 235 -3.32 -25.83 3.88
C ALA A 235 -3.94 -25.69 2.47
N GLU A 236 -4.14 -24.46 1.98
CA GLU A 236 -4.64 -24.18 0.64
C GLU A 236 -3.68 -24.72 -0.46
N ALA A 237 -2.39 -24.62 -0.21
CA ALA A 237 -1.38 -25.15 -1.14
C ALA A 237 -1.25 -26.69 -1.09
N GLY A 238 -1.82 -27.37 -0.10
CA GLY A 238 -1.68 -28.83 0.07
C GLY A 238 -0.26 -29.28 0.42
N THR A 239 0.58 -28.40 0.98
CA THR A 239 1.99 -28.72 1.27
C THR A 239 2.20 -29.33 2.67
N GLY A 240 1.14 -29.42 3.46
CA GLY A 240 1.23 -29.81 4.87
C GLY A 240 1.82 -28.72 5.76
N PRO A 241 2.03 -29.00 7.06
CA PRO A 241 2.53 -28.00 8.02
C PRO A 241 3.91 -27.48 7.66
N VAL A 242 4.05 -26.14 7.63
CA VAL A 242 5.32 -25.45 7.35
C VAL A 242 5.82 -24.76 8.62
N ALA A 243 7.06 -25.02 9.00
CA ALA A 243 7.68 -24.39 10.16
C ALA A 243 7.92 -22.90 9.92
N VAL A 244 7.41 -22.06 10.83
CA VAL A 244 7.59 -20.61 10.81
C VAL A 244 8.57 -20.22 11.90
N ARG A 245 9.65 -19.53 11.53
CA ARG A 245 10.72 -19.12 12.44
C ARG A 245 10.87 -17.60 12.43
N ARG A 246 11.21 -17.04 13.58
CA ARG A 246 11.65 -15.65 13.67
C ARG A 246 13.05 -15.51 13.03
N THR A 247 13.25 -14.50 12.21
CA THR A 247 14.59 -14.15 11.72
C THR A 247 15.44 -13.67 12.90
N PRO A 248 16.60 -14.32 13.20
CA PRO A 248 17.41 -13.93 14.34
C PRO A 248 17.87 -12.48 14.27
N PRO A 249 17.83 -11.71 15.37
CA PRO A 249 18.28 -10.31 15.39
C PRO A 249 19.72 -10.11 14.90
N ALA A 250 20.61 -11.06 15.20
CA ALA A 250 22.00 -11.04 14.74
C ALA A 250 22.12 -11.09 13.21
N VAL A 251 21.25 -11.89 12.54
CA VAL A 251 21.21 -11.98 11.07
C VAL A 251 20.74 -10.65 10.48
N LEU A 252 19.70 -10.04 11.07
CA LEU A 252 19.22 -8.73 10.65
C LEU A 252 20.28 -7.63 10.91
N GLY A 253 20.98 -7.71 12.04
CA GLY A 253 22.11 -6.82 12.36
C GLY A 253 23.21 -6.88 11.31
N ALA A 254 23.69 -8.08 11.00
CA ALA A 254 24.72 -8.28 9.97
C ALA A 254 24.22 -7.83 8.57
N ALA A 255 23.01 -8.20 8.18
CA ALA A 255 22.44 -7.80 6.89
C ALA A 255 22.25 -6.27 6.77
N SER A 256 21.99 -5.57 7.87
CA SER A 256 21.84 -4.11 7.88
C SER A 256 23.13 -3.35 7.53
N LEU A 257 24.29 -3.98 7.65
CA LEU A 257 25.58 -3.40 7.25
C LEU A 257 25.68 -3.27 5.72
N PHE A 258 25.06 -4.18 5.00
CA PHE A 258 25.15 -4.28 3.53
C PHE A 258 23.87 -3.86 2.80
N SER A 259 22.74 -3.75 3.51
CA SER A 259 21.45 -3.40 2.93
C SER A 259 20.86 -2.15 3.58
N PRO A 260 20.80 -1.01 2.85
CA PRO A 260 20.11 0.17 3.32
C PRO A 260 18.63 -0.11 3.69
N LEU A 261 17.95 -0.95 2.92
CA LEU A 261 16.56 -1.33 3.19
C LEU A 261 16.41 -1.99 4.57
N ILE A 262 17.26 -2.99 4.89
CA ILE A 262 17.19 -3.68 6.19
C ILE A 262 17.50 -2.72 7.35
N ARG A 263 18.42 -1.77 7.13
CA ARG A 263 18.73 -0.73 8.11
C ARG A 263 17.51 0.13 8.41
N GLU A 264 16.77 0.51 7.36
CA GLU A 264 15.58 1.32 7.46
C GLU A 264 14.40 0.60 8.12
N LEU A 265 14.31 -0.73 8.00
CA LEU A 265 13.27 -1.53 8.67
C LEU A 265 13.38 -1.53 10.19
N ARG A 266 14.53 -1.14 10.77
CA ARG A 266 14.71 -1.08 12.23
C ARG A 266 13.73 -0.12 12.90
N GLU A 267 13.45 1.03 12.25
CA GLU A 267 12.52 2.03 12.76
C GLU A 267 11.09 1.50 12.87
N ILE A 268 10.65 0.76 11.86
CA ILE A 268 9.28 0.25 11.74
C ILE A 268 9.11 -1.17 12.27
N ARG A 269 10.14 -1.73 12.92
CA ARG A 269 10.14 -3.12 13.39
C ARG A 269 9.07 -3.41 14.45
N TYR A 270 8.61 -2.38 15.18
CA TYR A 270 7.54 -2.51 16.15
C TYR A 270 6.26 -3.11 15.57
N GLN A 271 5.99 -2.95 14.28
CA GLN A 271 4.84 -3.53 13.59
C GLN A 271 4.83 -5.07 13.64
N PHE A 272 6.02 -5.66 13.70
CA PHE A 272 6.20 -7.11 13.63
C PHE A 272 6.53 -7.74 14.99
N ASP A 273 6.90 -6.95 15.99
CA ASP A 273 7.29 -7.44 17.33
C ASP A 273 6.11 -7.43 18.33
N ARG A 274 4.96 -6.84 17.96
CA ARG A 274 3.77 -6.71 18.81
C ARG A 274 2.50 -6.61 17.96
N PRO A 275 1.29 -6.63 18.56
CA PRO A 275 0.05 -6.45 17.82
C PRO A 275 0.09 -5.19 16.95
N PHE A 276 -0.28 -5.33 15.68
CA PHE A 276 -0.39 -4.25 14.71
C PHE A 276 -1.70 -4.42 13.96
N VAL A 277 -2.77 -3.91 14.56
CA VAL A 277 -4.15 -4.18 14.17
C VAL A 277 -4.83 -2.91 13.65
N VAL A 278 -5.46 -3.02 12.50
CA VAL A 278 -6.29 -1.98 11.87
C VAL A 278 -7.74 -2.21 12.24
N ASP A 279 -8.45 -1.14 12.53
CA ASP A 279 -9.90 -1.06 12.51
C ASP A 279 -10.32 -0.32 11.25
N SER A 280 -11.03 -0.98 10.34
CA SER A 280 -11.55 -0.42 9.09
C SER A 280 -13.07 -0.20 9.11
N SER A 281 -13.70 -0.33 10.28
CA SER A 281 -15.15 -0.29 10.43
C SER A 281 -15.78 1.04 9.98
N ALA A 282 -15.04 2.15 10.10
CA ALA A 282 -15.51 3.45 9.64
C ALA A 282 -15.70 3.48 8.11
N TYR A 283 -14.72 2.96 7.34
CA TYR A 283 -14.84 2.84 5.90
C TYR A 283 -15.96 1.88 5.50
N GLU A 284 -15.98 0.69 6.11
CA GLU A 284 -16.97 -0.34 5.82
C GLU A 284 -18.41 0.16 6.02
N SER A 285 -18.62 0.92 7.11
CA SER A 285 -19.92 1.53 7.40
C SER A 285 -20.29 2.66 6.43
N ALA A 286 -19.31 3.51 6.07
CA ALA A 286 -19.56 4.67 5.21
C ALA A 286 -19.87 4.29 3.76
N PHE A 287 -19.28 3.19 3.27
CA PHE A 287 -19.38 2.76 1.88
C PHE A 287 -20.19 1.47 1.70
N ALA A 288 -20.71 0.88 2.77
CA ALA A 288 -21.45 -0.39 2.78
C ALA A 288 -20.67 -1.53 2.09
N VAL A 289 -19.37 -1.60 2.34
CA VAL A 289 -18.46 -2.61 1.79
C VAL A 289 -17.73 -3.32 2.92
N HIS A 290 -17.23 -4.52 2.66
CA HIS A 290 -16.44 -5.31 3.60
C HIS A 290 -15.17 -5.79 2.93
N ALA A 291 -14.18 -6.12 3.75
CA ALA A 291 -12.98 -6.80 3.27
C ALA A 291 -13.33 -8.11 2.57
N THR A 292 -12.63 -8.42 1.50
CA THR A 292 -12.72 -9.75 0.87
C THR A 292 -12.51 -10.84 1.92
N PRO A 293 -13.34 -11.90 1.98
CA PRO A 293 -13.19 -12.99 2.95
C PRO A 293 -11.79 -13.59 2.94
N LEU A 294 -11.20 -13.84 4.11
CA LEU A 294 -9.80 -14.28 4.23
C LEU A 294 -9.50 -15.56 3.43
N ASP A 295 -10.43 -16.53 3.40
CA ASP A 295 -10.23 -17.78 2.66
C ASP A 295 -10.18 -17.54 1.13
N GLU A 296 -10.90 -16.54 0.64
CA GLU A 296 -10.83 -16.12 -0.76
C GLU A 296 -9.49 -15.44 -1.06
N GLN A 297 -9.03 -14.54 -0.18
CA GLN A 297 -7.70 -13.92 -0.28
C GLN A 297 -6.59 -14.96 -0.35
N ILE A 298 -6.64 -15.98 0.53
CA ILE A 298 -5.67 -17.07 0.60
C ILE A 298 -5.67 -17.88 -0.71
N ARG A 299 -6.85 -18.28 -1.18
CA ARG A 299 -7.03 -19.06 -2.43
C ARG A 299 -6.47 -18.29 -3.62
N ALA A 300 -6.85 -17.04 -3.77
CA ALA A 300 -6.38 -16.19 -4.87
C ALA A 300 -4.86 -15.98 -4.82
N THR A 301 -4.29 -15.81 -3.62
CA THR A 301 -2.85 -15.66 -3.43
C THR A 301 -2.09 -16.91 -3.86
N VAL A 302 -2.52 -18.09 -3.40
CA VAL A 302 -1.88 -19.37 -3.76
C VAL A 302 -1.98 -19.62 -5.26
N ALA A 303 -3.16 -19.39 -5.86
CA ALA A 303 -3.36 -19.54 -7.30
C ALA A 303 -2.40 -18.63 -8.09
N TRP A 304 -2.32 -17.36 -7.73
CA TRP A 304 -1.43 -16.40 -8.40
C TRP A 304 0.05 -16.80 -8.30
N TRP A 305 0.51 -17.23 -7.12
CA TRP A 305 1.90 -17.64 -6.94
C TRP A 305 2.25 -18.96 -7.65
N ARG A 306 1.27 -19.87 -7.85
CA ARG A 306 1.45 -21.06 -8.67
C ARG A 306 1.66 -20.72 -10.14
N GLU A 307 0.95 -19.70 -10.62
CA GLU A 307 1.03 -19.26 -12.02
C GLU A 307 2.25 -18.37 -12.28
N HIS A 308 2.60 -17.49 -11.36
CA HIS A 308 3.62 -16.43 -11.55
C HIS A 308 4.85 -16.59 -10.67
N GLY A 309 4.83 -17.50 -9.72
CA GLY A 309 5.94 -17.77 -8.81
C GLY A 309 7.12 -18.38 -9.55
N ALA A 310 8.33 -17.93 -9.25
CA ALA A 310 9.53 -18.58 -9.76
C ALA A 310 9.58 -20.05 -9.33
N PRO A 311 10.01 -20.93 -10.19
CA PRO A 311 10.13 -22.38 -9.96
C PRO A 311 11.06 -22.72 -8.79
#